data_4a8c0d1cd80998970f5757f6233080b8
#
_entry.id   4a8c0d1cd80998970f5757f6233080b8
#
_cell.length_a   1.000
_cell.length_b   1.000
_cell.length_c   1.000
_cell.angle_alpha   90.00
_cell.angle_beta   90.00
_cell.angle_gamma   90.00
#
_symmetry.space_group_name_H-M   'P 1'
#
loop_
_entity.id
_entity.type
_entity.pdbx_description
1 polymer ?
#
loop_
_entity_poly.entity_id
_entity_poly.type
_entity_poly.pdbx_seq_one_letter_code
_entity_poly.pdbx_strand_id
1 'polypeptide(L)'
;GRGCMELRSADPACNIHLALALLLWAGLVGVRDGLPLCAPDNRDLYRVPDEETESLLTLPATLSEALEIAEKSEFVRACLPEKLRENYFAQKRSEWERYRISGNRQEFEQREYFLTV
;
A
#
# COMPACT_ATOMS: atom_id res chain seq x y z
N GLY A 1 29.93 2.63 1.67
CA GLY A 1 28.64 3.27 1.45
C GLY A 1 27.64 2.84 2.53
N ARG A 2 26.74 3.70 2.95
CA ARG A 2 25.65 3.31 3.86
C ARG A 2 24.63 2.51 3.02
N GLY A 3 24.37 1.25 3.40
CA GLY A 3 23.29 0.49 2.81
C GLY A 3 21.95 1.15 3.15
N CYS A 4 21.12 1.36 2.16
CA CYS A 4 19.74 1.82 2.33
C CYS A 4 18.80 0.96 1.50
N MET A 5 17.55 0.89 1.93
CA MET A 5 16.46 0.25 1.19
C MET A 5 15.43 1.34 0.87
N GLU A 6 14.99 1.39 -0.37
CA GLU A 6 13.93 2.28 -0.80
C GLU A 6 12.68 1.45 -1.14
N LEU A 7 11.55 1.78 -0.51
CA LEU A 7 10.25 1.20 -0.81
C LEU A 7 9.37 2.24 -1.48
N ARG A 8 8.97 1.98 -2.73
CA ARG A 8 8.13 2.89 -3.54
C ARG A 8 6.67 2.46 -3.64
N SER A 9 6.29 1.36 -3.00
CA SER A 9 4.93 0.83 -3.09
C SER A 9 3.92 1.49 -2.15
N ALA A 10 4.39 2.28 -1.18
CA ALA A 10 3.50 3.01 -0.27
C ALA A 10 2.99 4.30 -0.93
N ASP A 11 1.68 4.57 -0.76
CA ASP A 11 1.07 5.83 -1.19
C ASP A 11 1.65 7.01 -0.37
N PRO A 12 2.01 8.15 -0.98
CA PRO A 12 2.52 9.33 -0.26
C PRO A 12 1.57 9.86 0.81
N ALA A 13 0.25 9.68 0.66
CA ALA A 13 -0.76 10.08 1.63
C ALA A 13 -1.10 8.99 2.66
N CYS A 14 -0.32 7.88 2.70
CA CYS A 14 -0.56 6.83 3.67
C CYS A 14 -0.24 7.26 5.10
N ASN A 15 -0.85 6.60 6.08
CA ASN A 15 -0.43 6.75 7.47
C ASN A 15 0.95 6.12 7.65
N ILE A 16 1.98 6.96 7.78
CA ILE A 16 3.39 6.55 7.87
C ILE A 16 3.67 5.62 9.05
N HIS A 17 2.97 5.79 10.17
CA HIS A 17 3.17 4.93 11.34
C HIS A 17 2.66 3.52 11.08
N LEU A 18 1.50 3.37 10.43
CA LEU A 18 0.97 2.07 10.05
C LEU A 18 1.81 1.42 8.95
N ALA A 19 2.24 2.19 7.97
CA ALA A 19 3.11 1.71 6.90
C ALA A 19 4.44 1.18 7.45
N LEU A 20 5.10 1.93 8.34
CA LEU A 20 6.35 1.50 8.98
C LEU A 20 6.15 0.27 9.87
N ALA A 21 5.06 0.21 10.64
CA ALA A 21 4.75 -0.96 11.46
C ALA A 21 4.61 -2.23 10.61
N LEU A 22 3.85 -2.16 9.52
CA LEU A 22 3.66 -3.28 8.60
C LEU A 22 4.97 -3.69 7.91
N LEU A 23 5.79 -2.72 7.49
CA LEU A 23 7.09 -2.98 6.87
C LEU A 23 8.06 -3.68 7.82
N LEU A 24 8.20 -3.17 9.04
CA LEU A 24 9.07 -3.78 10.05
C LEU A 24 8.59 -5.18 10.40
N TRP A 25 7.28 -5.36 10.55
CA TRP A 25 6.71 -6.68 10.83
C TRP A 25 6.95 -7.66 9.68
N ALA A 26 6.76 -7.23 8.42
CA ALA A 26 7.05 -8.05 7.24
C ALA A 26 8.51 -8.51 7.21
N GLY A 27 9.45 -7.58 7.46
CA GLY A 27 10.87 -7.92 7.54
C GLY A 27 11.19 -8.92 8.65
N LEU A 28 10.63 -8.73 9.85
CA LEU A 28 10.82 -9.65 10.98
C LEU A 28 10.24 -11.05 10.71
N VAL A 29 9.05 -11.12 10.09
CA VAL A 29 8.45 -12.40 9.68
C VAL A 29 9.31 -13.08 8.63
N GLY A 30 9.81 -12.35 7.62
CA GLY A 30 10.70 -12.89 6.60
C GLY A 30 11.97 -13.51 7.20
N VAL A 31 12.59 -12.82 8.17
CA VAL A 31 13.78 -13.31 8.88
C VAL A 31 13.45 -14.55 9.75
N ARG A 32 12.37 -14.46 10.53
CA ARG A 32 11.93 -15.55 11.42
C ARG A 32 11.63 -16.83 10.64
N ASP A 33 10.95 -16.71 9.52
CA ASP A 33 10.45 -17.86 8.75
C ASP A 33 11.44 -18.29 7.65
N GLY A 34 12.59 -17.61 7.54
CA GLY A 34 13.63 -17.91 6.56
C GLY A 34 13.13 -17.81 5.12
N LEU A 35 12.27 -16.83 4.82
CA LEU A 35 11.68 -16.68 3.49
C LEU A 35 12.76 -16.41 2.44
N PRO A 36 12.76 -17.12 1.30
CA PRO A 36 13.71 -16.86 0.24
C PRO A 36 13.44 -15.48 -0.41
N LEU A 37 14.51 -14.82 -0.82
CA LEU A 37 14.38 -13.62 -1.62
C LEU A 37 13.97 -13.98 -3.06
N CYS A 38 13.09 -13.19 -3.65
CA CYS A 38 12.82 -13.27 -5.07
C CYS A 38 14.07 -12.90 -5.89
N ALA A 39 14.19 -13.45 -7.09
CA ALA A 39 15.21 -13.01 -8.01
C ALA A 39 15.05 -11.51 -8.31
N PRO A 40 16.16 -10.75 -8.37
CA PRO A 40 16.06 -9.34 -8.70
C PRO A 40 15.62 -9.15 -10.16
N ASP A 41 14.71 -8.23 -10.40
CA ASP A 41 14.38 -7.77 -11.74
C ASP A 41 15.18 -6.50 -12.04
N ASN A 42 16.15 -6.61 -12.95
CA ASN A 42 17.03 -5.51 -13.35
C ASN A 42 16.59 -4.85 -14.66
N ARG A 43 15.41 -5.20 -15.19
CA ARG A 43 14.87 -4.59 -16.40
C ARG A 43 14.39 -3.17 -16.14
N ASP A 44 14.52 -2.32 -17.13
CA ASP A 44 13.85 -1.01 -17.14
C ASP A 44 12.38 -1.22 -17.55
N LEU A 45 11.49 -1.40 -16.57
CA LEU A 45 10.08 -1.72 -16.78
C LEU A 45 9.32 -0.65 -17.58
N TYR A 46 9.86 0.58 -17.69
CA TYR A 46 9.29 1.61 -18.58
C TYR A 46 9.55 1.36 -20.05
N ARG A 47 10.49 0.47 -20.37
CA ARG A 47 10.90 0.14 -21.76
C ARG A 47 10.55 -1.29 -22.16
N VAL A 48 10.03 -2.07 -21.23
CA VAL A 48 9.61 -3.45 -21.51
C VAL A 48 8.20 -3.40 -22.13
N PRO A 49 7.93 -4.15 -23.20
CA PRO A 49 6.58 -4.27 -23.77
C PRO A 49 5.56 -4.76 -22.74
N ASP A 50 4.32 -4.29 -22.83
CA ASP A 50 3.24 -4.64 -21.90
C ASP A 50 3.03 -6.16 -21.79
N GLU A 51 3.17 -6.89 -22.89
CA GLU A 51 3.06 -8.36 -22.94
C GLU A 51 4.03 -9.09 -22.01
N GLU A 52 5.22 -8.53 -21.79
CA GLU A 52 6.22 -9.10 -20.87
C GLU A 52 5.97 -8.71 -19.40
N THR A 53 5.17 -7.68 -19.17
CA THR A 53 4.84 -7.20 -17.82
C THR A 53 3.50 -7.75 -17.30
N GLU A 54 2.66 -8.35 -18.14
CA GLU A 54 1.36 -8.92 -17.76
C GLU A 54 1.44 -9.96 -16.62
N SER A 55 2.57 -10.67 -16.52
CA SER A 55 2.79 -11.66 -15.46
C SER A 55 3.25 -11.07 -14.12
N LEU A 56 3.57 -9.77 -14.08
CA LEU A 56 4.02 -9.11 -12.86
C LEU A 56 2.83 -8.79 -11.96
N LEU A 57 3.04 -9.02 -10.66
CA LEU A 57 2.07 -8.58 -9.66
C LEU A 57 2.08 -7.05 -9.60
N THR A 58 0.93 -6.45 -9.82
CA THR A 58 0.73 -5.00 -9.73
C THR A 58 0.11 -4.60 -8.40
N LEU A 59 0.33 -3.36 -8.01
CA LEU A 59 -0.37 -2.77 -6.87
C LEU A 59 -1.84 -2.52 -7.24
N PRO A 60 -2.76 -2.51 -6.23
CA PRO A 60 -4.15 -2.11 -6.46
C PRO A 60 -4.23 -0.74 -7.13
N ALA A 61 -5.11 -0.61 -8.10
CA ALA A 61 -5.28 0.65 -8.83
C ALA A 61 -6.11 1.69 -8.07
N THR A 62 -6.91 1.25 -7.11
CA THR A 62 -7.82 2.10 -6.34
C THR A 62 -7.73 1.85 -4.84
N LEU A 63 -8.12 2.85 -4.04
CA LEU A 63 -8.24 2.70 -2.59
C LEU A 63 -9.23 1.59 -2.21
N SER A 64 -10.31 1.40 -2.97
CA SER A 64 -11.28 0.33 -2.73
C SER A 64 -10.64 -1.05 -2.85
N GLU A 65 -9.90 -1.29 -3.94
CA GLU A 65 -9.20 -2.56 -4.16
C GLU A 65 -8.14 -2.81 -3.08
N ALA A 66 -7.39 -1.76 -2.71
CA ALA A 66 -6.40 -1.85 -1.65
C ALA A 66 -7.04 -2.23 -0.31
N LEU A 67 -8.19 -1.64 0.03
CA LEU A 67 -8.94 -1.96 1.24
C LEU A 67 -9.43 -3.41 1.25
N GLU A 68 -9.99 -3.88 0.13
CA GLU A 68 -10.46 -5.27 0.02
C GLU A 68 -9.33 -6.29 0.25
N ILE A 69 -8.15 -6.02 -0.31
CA ILE A 69 -6.97 -6.86 -0.12
C ILE A 69 -6.52 -6.83 1.34
N ALA A 70 -6.42 -5.62 1.93
CA ALA A 70 -5.97 -5.45 3.31
C ALA A 70 -6.90 -6.12 4.32
N GLU A 71 -8.21 -6.06 4.11
CA GLU A 71 -9.21 -6.68 4.98
C GLU A 71 -9.18 -8.21 4.97
N LYS A 72 -8.87 -8.79 3.81
CA LYS A 72 -8.72 -10.25 3.65
C LYS A 72 -7.35 -10.76 4.12
N SER A 73 -6.37 -9.86 4.31
CA SER A 73 -5.00 -10.22 4.64
C SER A 73 -4.86 -10.77 6.07
N GLU A 74 -4.43 -12.01 6.19
CA GLU A 74 -4.06 -12.60 7.47
C GLU A 74 -2.85 -11.91 8.10
N PHE A 75 -1.91 -11.46 7.26
CA PHE A 75 -0.75 -10.70 7.70
C PHE A 75 -1.16 -9.39 8.38
N VAL A 76 -2.06 -8.61 7.76
CA VAL A 76 -2.56 -7.35 8.34
C VAL A 76 -3.32 -7.63 9.65
N ARG A 77 -4.10 -8.70 9.69
CA ARG A 77 -4.81 -9.13 10.91
C ARG A 77 -3.88 -9.51 12.05
N ALA A 78 -2.78 -10.16 11.74
CA ALA A 78 -1.77 -10.55 12.73
C ALA A 78 -0.95 -9.36 13.24
N CYS A 79 -0.68 -8.37 12.38
CA CYS A 79 0.16 -7.22 12.71
C CYS A 79 -0.59 -6.13 13.48
N LEU A 80 -1.83 -5.82 13.09
CA LEU A 80 -2.56 -4.67 13.61
C LEU A 80 -3.71 -5.10 14.55
N PRO A 81 -3.87 -4.44 15.72
CA PRO A 81 -5.00 -4.69 16.63
C PRO A 81 -6.35 -4.50 15.93
N GLU A 82 -7.33 -5.33 16.28
CA GLU A 82 -8.66 -5.36 15.66
C GLU A 82 -9.32 -3.99 15.63
N LYS A 83 -9.45 -3.35 16.78
CA LYS A 83 -10.09 -2.03 16.89
C LYS A 83 -9.41 -0.96 16.02
N LEU A 84 -8.09 -1.02 15.90
CA LEU A 84 -7.34 -0.10 15.03
C LEU A 84 -7.67 -0.34 13.56
N ARG A 85 -7.69 -1.61 13.14
CA ARG A 85 -8.03 -2.01 11.77
C ARG A 85 -9.45 -1.57 11.40
N GLU A 86 -10.43 -1.88 12.25
CA GLU A 86 -11.83 -1.52 12.03
C GLU A 86 -12.01 -0.02 11.85
N ASN A 87 -11.46 0.77 12.76
CA ASN A 87 -11.54 2.23 12.69
C ASN A 87 -10.86 2.78 11.42
N TYR A 88 -9.66 2.31 11.12
CA TYR A 88 -8.90 2.76 9.95
C TYR A 88 -9.61 2.40 8.65
N PHE A 89 -10.08 1.16 8.52
CA PHE A 89 -10.80 0.73 7.32
C PHE A 89 -12.14 1.45 7.16
N ALA A 90 -12.89 1.66 8.23
CA ALA A 90 -14.13 2.42 8.18
C ALA A 90 -13.89 3.87 7.72
N GLN A 91 -12.84 4.52 8.24
CA GLN A 91 -12.45 5.86 7.82
C GLN A 91 -12.08 5.89 6.32
N LYS A 92 -11.26 4.95 5.86
CA LYS A 92 -10.82 4.90 4.46
C LYS A 92 -11.94 4.52 3.48
N ARG A 93 -12.90 3.69 3.89
CA ARG A 93 -14.12 3.46 3.11
C ARG A 93 -14.97 4.72 2.97
N SER A 94 -15.16 5.44 4.06
CA SER A 94 -15.89 6.73 4.02
C SER A 94 -15.17 7.75 3.10
N GLU A 95 -13.84 7.79 3.13
CA GLU A 95 -13.03 8.62 2.25
C GLU A 95 -13.24 8.24 0.77
N TRP A 96 -13.18 6.95 0.45
CA TRP A 96 -13.43 6.43 -0.89
C TRP A 96 -14.83 6.79 -1.39
N GLU A 97 -15.89 6.64 -0.58
CA GLU A 97 -17.25 7.00 -0.97
C GLU A 97 -17.38 8.50 -1.24
N ARG A 98 -16.78 9.37 -0.42
CA ARG A 98 -16.75 10.81 -0.65
C ARG A 98 -16.03 11.16 -1.95
N TYR A 99 -14.90 10.48 -2.22
CA TYR A 99 -14.15 10.66 -3.47
C TYR A 99 -14.98 10.22 -4.68
N ARG A 100 -15.61 9.05 -4.61
CA ARG A 100 -16.38 8.46 -5.71
C ARG A 100 -17.57 9.35 -6.14
N ILE A 101 -18.24 10.00 -5.20
CA ILE A 101 -19.37 10.90 -5.47
C ILE A 101 -18.96 12.35 -5.72
N SER A 102 -17.68 12.67 -5.56
CA SER A 102 -17.17 14.03 -5.81
C SER A 102 -17.28 14.38 -7.28
N GLY A 103 -17.85 15.53 -7.57
CA GLY A 103 -17.95 16.07 -8.95
C GLY A 103 -16.60 16.53 -9.52
N ASN A 104 -15.63 16.84 -8.63
CA ASN A 104 -14.28 17.26 -8.99
C ASN A 104 -13.26 16.50 -8.14
N ARG A 105 -12.70 15.43 -8.71
CA ARG A 105 -11.73 14.55 -8.03
C ARG A 105 -10.46 15.28 -7.65
N GLN A 106 -9.93 16.12 -8.53
CA GLN A 106 -8.70 16.87 -8.28
C GLN A 106 -8.85 17.83 -7.11
N GLU A 107 -9.97 18.55 -7.02
CA GLU A 107 -10.26 19.44 -5.91
C GLU A 107 -10.43 18.66 -4.59
N PHE A 108 -11.07 17.49 -4.66
CA PHE A 108 -11.17 16.59 -3.50
C PHE A 108 -9.79 16.21 -2.98
N GLU A 109 -8.91 15.72 -3.85
CA GLU A 109 -7.56 15.30 -3.49
C GLU A 109 -6.74 16.45 -2.91
N GLN A 110 -6.80 17.63 -3.51
CA GLN A 110 -6.11 18.81 -3.00
C GLN A 110 -6.58 19.15 -1.58
N ARG A 111 -7.88 19.15 -1.33
CA ARG A 111 -8.44 19.49 -0.02
C ARG A 111 -8.13 18.44 1.03
N GLU A 112 -8.25 17.15 0.70
CA GLU A 112 -8.10 16.05 1.67
C GLU A 112 -6.62 15.77 2.00
N TYR A 113 -5.70 15.96 1.06
CA TYR A 113 -4.31 15.54 1.23
C TYR A 113 -3.29 16.68 1.28
N PHE A 114 -3.49 17.78 0.53
CA PHE A 114 -2.49 18.83 0.48
C PHE A 114 -2.68 19.94 1.51
N LEU A 115 -3.87 20.12 2.06
CA LEU A 115 -4.16 21.13 3.07
C LEU A 115 -4.15 20.59 4.50
N THR A 116 -3.99 19.29 4.68
CA THR A 116 -4.04 18.62 5.98
C THR A 116 -2.70 18.05 6.44
N VAL A 117 -1.64 18.28 5.68
CA VAL A 117 -0.27 17.83 6.02
C VAL A 117 0.53 18.97 6.62
#